data_d49e53318979577f0ed4737b480bb3da
#
_entry.id   d49e53318979577f0ed4737b480bb3da
#
_cell.length_a   1.000
_cell.length_b   1.000
_cell.length_c   1.000
_cell.angle_alpha   90.00
_cell.angle_beta   90.00
_cell.angle_gamma   90.00
#
_symmetry.space_group_name_H-M   'P 1'
#
loop_
_entity.id
_entity.type
_entity.pdbx_description
1 polymer ?
#
loop_
_entity_poly.entity_id
_entity_poly.type
_entity_poly.pdbx_seq_one_letter_code
_entity_poly.pdbx_strand_id
1 'polypeptide(L)'
;MAVSVAVERLIRSVFCQQSGLYSVLSIKWPNDIYWQDQKVAGILIENAIIGNELKYSIAGIGLNVNQTEWHSGAPNPVSLKQITGKDYDIDELMEQLYAEVQKALNDDVWSYYKAHLYRREGFWPFVEREVSTAPTMNANSQELIANSQFLARIKDILPTGEIVLLDQQGKERIYHFKQIRYVL
;
A
#
# COMPACT_ATOMS: atom_id res chain seq x y z
N MET A 1 -1.95 -8.46 -3.89
CA MET A 1 -3.06 -7.57 -4.35
C MET A 1 -4.41 -7.95 -3.78
N ALA A 2 -4.85 -9.22 -3.81
CA ALA A 2 -6.15 -9.62 -3.26
C ALA A 2 -6.38 -9.14 -1.82
N VAL A 3 -5.39 -9.32 -0.93
CA VAL A 3 -5.48 -8.87 0.47
C VAL A 3 -5.61 -7.35 0.57
N SER A 4 -4.88 -6.57 -0.24
CA SER A 4 -4.99 -5.11 -0.23
C SER A 4 -6.37 -4.64 -0.71
N VAL A 5 -6.93 -5.30 -1.72
CA VAL A 5 -8.29 -5.03 -2.20
C VAL A 5 -9.33 -5.41 -1.13
N ALA A 6 -9.16 -6.53 -0.44
CA ALA A 6 -10.06 -6.94 0.63
C ALA A 6 -10.08 -5.92 1.78
N VAL A 7 -8.90 -5.46 2.24
CA VAL A 7 -8.80 -4.44 3.30
C VAL A 7 -9.40 -3.12 2.84
N GLU A 8 -9.15 -2.70 1.62
CA GLU A 8 -9.73 -1.47 1.06
C GLU A 8 -11.25 -1.56 0.96
N ARG A 9 -11.79 -2.69 0.47
CA ARG A 9 -13.25 -2.93 0.39
C ARG A 9 -13.92 -2.92 1.76
N LEU A 10 -13.30 -3.55 2.77
CA LEU A 10 -13.78 -3.49 4.14
C LEU A 10 -13.86 -2.05 4.64
N ILE A 11 -12.78 -1.27 4.53
CA ILE A 11 -12.76 0.12 5.00
C ILE A 11 -13.79 0.96 4.23
N ARG A 12 -13.93 0.73 2.93
CA ARG A 12 -14.93 1.38 2.09
C ARG A 12 -16.35 1.07 2.56
N SER A 13 -16.67 -0.15 2.94
CA SER A 13 -17.96 -0.53 3.49
C SER A 13 -18.27 0.18 4.82
N VAL A 14 -17.27 0.31 5.68
CA VAL A 14 -17.36 1.09 6.94
C VAL A 14 -17.65 2.56 6.65
N PHE A 15 -17.08 3.13 5.59
CA PHE A 15 -17.27 4.53 5.20
C PHE A 15 -18.55 4.79 4.40
N CYS A 16 -19.17 3.77 3.80
CA CYS A 16 -20.40 3.93 3.00
C CYS A 16 -21.57 4.57 3.77
N GLN A 17 -21.56 4.46 5.10
CA GLN A 17 -22.56 5.10 5.97
C GLN A 17 -22.33 6.62 6.13
N GLN A 18 -21.23 7.17 5.63
CA GLN A 18 -20.86 8.58 5.72
C GLN A 18 -20.49 9.10 4.33
N SER A 19 -21.32 9.95 3.76
CA SER A 19 -21.12 10.46 2.39
C SER A 19 -19.78 11.17 2.23
N GLY A 20 -19.02 10.80 1.20
CA GLY A 20 -17.77 11.44 0.80
C GLY A 20 -16.47 10.83 1.35
N LEU A 21 -16.48 10.05 2.43
CA LEU A 21 -15.26 9.51 3.02
C LEU A 21 -14.57 8.47 2.12
N TYR A 22 -15.34 7.68 1.40
CA TYR A 22 -14.80 6.62 0.53
C TYR A 22 -14.12 7.15 -0.74
N SER A 23 -14.45 8.37 -1.19
CA SER A 23 -13.90 8.95 -2.43
C SER A 23 -12.40 9.22 -2.37
N VAL A 24 -11.84 9.30 -1.17
CA VAL A 24 -10.42 9.59 -0.91
C VAL A 24 -9.66 8.38 -0.35
N LEU A 25 -10.30 7.20 -0.33
CA LEU A 25 -9.67 5.93 0.06
C LEU A 25 -8.95 5.34 -1.14
N SER A 26 -7.71 4.88 -0.96
CA SER A 26 -6.87 4.38 -2.04
C SER A 26 -5.84 3.36 -1.57
N ILE A 27 -5.33 2.58 -2.51
CA ILE A 27 -4.27 1.59 -2.28
C ILE A 27 -2.94 2.21 -2.70
N LYS A 28 -2.06 2.48 -1.75
CA LYS A 28 -0.69 2.90 -2.07
C LYS A 28 0.16 1.68 -2.34
N TRP A 29 0.62 1.57 -3.57
CA TRP A 29 1.47 0.47 -3.99
C TRP A 29 2.68 0.28 -3.05
N PRO A 30 3.04 -0.97 -2.67
CA PRO A 30 2.37 -2.19 -3.10
C PRO A 30 1.16 -2.62 -2.24
N ASN A 31 1.11 -2.27 -0.95
CA ASN A 31 0.22 -2.96 0.01
C ASN A 31 -0.34 -2.06 1.12
N ASP A 32 -0.13 -0.75 1.09
CA ASP A 32 -0.65 0.14 2.13
C ASP A 32 -2.02 0.71 1.74
N ILE A 33 -2.91 0.91 2.71
CA ILE A 33 -4.19 1.58 2.49
C ILE A 33 -4.12 2.99 3.07
N TYR A 34 -4.46 3.94 2.23
CA TYR A 34 -4.42 5.36 2.54
C TYR A 34 -5.81 5.99 2.46
N TRP A 35 -6.13 6.82 3.44
CA TRP A 35 -7.23 7.77 3.41
C TRP A 35 -6.62 9.17 3.25
N GLN A 36 -6.89 9.81 2.09
CA GLN A 36 -6.11 10.99 1.66
C GLN A 36 -4.60 10.67 1.64
N ASP A 37 -3.77 11.46 2.35
CA ASP A 37 -2.33 11.24 2.48
C ASP A 37 -1.94 10.53 3.80
N GLN A 38 -2.91 9.92 4.51
CA GLN A 38 -2.72 9.26 5.80
C GLN A 38 -2.87 7.75 5.69
N LYS A 39 -2.00 7.02 6.38
CA LYS A 39 -2.00 5.56 6.36
C LYS A 39 -3.01 4.99 7.36
N VAL A 40 -4.02 4.28 6.84
CA VAL A 40 -5.05 3.56 7.65
C VAL A 40 -4.64 2.13 7.91
N ALA A 41 -4.01 1.46 6.94
CA ALA A 41 -3.55 0.09 7.10
C ALA A 41 -2.23 -0.16 6.37
N GLY A 42 -1.45 -1.10 6.90
CA GLY A 42 -0.26 -1.66 6.26
C GLY A 42 -0.38 -3.17 6.15
N ILE A 43 0.10 -3.73 5.04
CA ILE A 43 0.04 -5.17 4.79
C ILE A 43 1.44 -5.66 4.45
N LEU A 44 1.87 -6.72 5.11
CA LEU A 44 3.11 -7.43 4.80
C LEU A 44 2.74 -8.81 4.24
N ILE A 45 3.27 -9.15 3.08
CA ILE A 45 3.05 -10.44 2.44
C ILE A 45 4.38 -11.16 2.30
N GLU A 46 4.47 -12.36 2.85
CA GLU A 46 5.61 -13.25 2.74
C GLU A 46 5.19 -14.51 1.99
N ASN A 47 5.89 -14.79 0.91
CA ASN A 47 5.61 -15.92 0.02
C ASN A 47 6.68 -17.02 0.17
N ALA A 48 6.25 -18.26 0.34
CA ALA A 48 7.12 -19.42 0.24
C ALA A 48 7.02 -20.04 -1.15
N ILE A 49 8.12 -20.00 -1.89
CA ILE A 49 8.23 -20.54 -3.25
C ILE A 49 9.17 -21.75 -3.20
N ILE A 50 8.76 -22.88 -3.75
CA ILE A 50 9.57 -24.09 -3.90
C ILE A 50 9.62 -24.44 -5.39
N GLY A 51 10.80 -24.35 -5.97
CA GLY A 51 10.96 -24.39 -7.43
C GLY A 51 10.24 -23.19 -8.07
N ASN A 52 9.27 -23.43 -8.93
CA ASN A 52 8.47 -22.40 -9.59
C ASN A 52 7.02 -22.32 -9.05
N GLU A 53 6.74 -22.97 -7.92
CA GLU A 53 5.40 -23.01 -7.35
C GLU A 53 5.30 -22.22 -6.04
N LEU A 54 4.26 -21.40 -5.94
CA LEU A 54 3.86 -20.77 -4.68
C LEU A 54 3.23 -21.85 -3.78
N LYS A 55 3.86 -22.14 -2.65
CA LYS A 55 3.36 -23.15 -1.69
C LYS A 55 2.38 -22.53 -0.70
N TYR A 56 2.72 -21.38 -0.14
CA TYR A 56 1.83 -20.60 0.73
C TYR A 56 2.25 -19.14 0.77
N SER A 57 1.31 -18.30 1.17
CA SER A 57 1.52 -16.89 1.48
C SER A 57 1.04 -16.61 2.89
N ILE A 58 1.83 -15.85 3.65
CA ILE A 58 1.43 -15.32 4.94
C ILE A 58 1.20 -13.82 4.76
N ALA A 59 0.00 -13.33 5.10
CA ALA A 59 -0.33 -11.92 5.06
C ALA A 59 -0.55 -11.39 6.47
N GLY A 60 0.37 -10.54 6.95
CA GLY A 60 0.19 -9.76 8.16
C GLY A 60 -0.54 -8.46 7.84
N ILE A 61 -1.68 -8.20 8.47
CA ILE A 61 -2.52 -7.02 8.25
C ILE A 61 -2.55 -6.19 9.52
N GLY A 62 -2.02 -4.95 9.44
CA GLY A 62 -2.11 -3.96 10.50
C GLY A 62 -3.15 -2.89 10.12
N LEU A 63 -4.40 -3.06 10.56
CA LEU A 63 -5.45 -2.06 10.40
C LEU A 63 -5.53 -1.17 11.65
N ASN A 64 -5.47 0.13 11.47
CA ASN A 64 -5.62 1.11 12.53
C ASN A 64 -7.12 1.31 12.80
N VAL A 65 -7.63 0.76 13.89
CA VAL A 65 -9.08 0.75 14.19
C VAL A 65 -9.45 1.87 15.17
N ASN A 66 -9.16 1.71 16.43
CA ASN A 66 -9.61 2.59 17.51
C ASN A 66 -8.51 3.48 18.12
N GLN A 67 -7.27 3.39 17.63
CA GLN A 67 -6.15 4.17 18.14
C GLN A 67 -6.36 5.67 17.89
N THR A 68 -6.04 6.49 18.89
CA THR A 68 -6.05 7.96 18.82
C THR A 68 -4.67 8.55 19.08
N GLU A 69 -3.75 7.77 19.66
CA GLU A 69 -2.37 8.14 19.93
C GLU A 69 -1.41 7.19 19.20
N TRP A 70 -0.27 7.71 18.77
CA TRP A 70 0.68 7.00 17.95
C TRP A 70 2.06 6.99 18.60
N HIS A 71 2.58 5.78 18.82
CA HIS A 71 3.91 5.55 19.40
C HIS A 71 4.89 4.92 18.39
N SER A 72 4.46 4.75 17.14
CA SER A 72 5.28 4.18 16.06
C SER A 72 5.86 5.28 15.19
N GLY A 73 7.01 5.00 14.56
CA GLY A 73 7.61 5.87 13.54
C GLY A 73 6.92 5.82 12.18
N ALA A 74 5.68 5.32 12.09
CA ALA A 74 4.92 5.28 10.85
C ALA A 74 4.58 6.71 10.41
N PRO A 75 4.83 7.08 9.14
CA PRO A 75 4.49 8.41 8.65
C PRO A 75 2.97 8.54 8.50
N ASN A 76 2.43 9.65 9.03
CA ASN A 76 1.02 10.06 8.86
C ASN A 76 -0.02 8.95 9.14
N PRO A 77 0.02 8.25 10.29
CA PRO A 77 -0.99 7.24 10.58
C PRO A 77 -2.34 7.88 10.93
N VAL A 78 -3.41 7.18 10.59
CA VAL A 78 -4.78 7.54 10.97
C VAL A 78 -5.57 6.27 11.25
N SER A 79 -6.54 6.33 12.17
CA SER A 79 -7.43 5.20 12.50
C SER A 79 -8.85 5.42 11.95
N LEU A 80 -9.62 4.33 11.85
CA LEU A 80 -11.04 4.40 11.50
C LEU A 80 -11.79 5.31 12.47
N LYS A 81 -11.50 5.21 13.78
CA LYS A 81 -12.10 6.08 14.81
C LYS A 81 -11.80 7.56 14.58
N GLN A 82 -10.56 7.91 14.25
CA GLN A 82 -10.19 9.31 13.98
C GLN A 82 -10.90 9.88 12.75
N ILE A 83 -11.13 9.02 11.72
CA ILE A 83 -11.82 9.43 10.48
C ILE A 83 -13.32 9.59 10.70
N THR A 84 -13.93 8.63 11.41
CA THR A 84 -15.40 8.51 11.49
C THR A 84 -16.00 9.03 12.79
N GLY A 85 -15.18 9.20 13.82
CA GLY A 85 -15.63 9.56 15.18
C GLY A 85 -16.29 8.42 15.95
N LYS A 86 -16.24 7.16 15.46
CA LYS A 86 -16.91 6.00 16.05
C LYS A 86 -15.90 4.97 16.55
N ASP A 87 -16.25 4.28 17.63
CA ASP A 87 -15.57 3.06 18.05
C ASP A 87 -16.11 1.86 17.26
N TYR A 88 -15.22 0.92 16.95
CA TYR A 88 -15.54 -0.30 16.22
C TYR A 88 -15.23 -1.54 17.06
N ASP A 89 -16.08 -2.54 16.94
CA ASP A 89 -15.82 -3.87 17.45
C ASP A 89 -14.78 -4.55 16.56
N ILE A 90 -13.66 -4.97 17.15
CA ILE A 90 -12.52 -5.54 16.43
C ILE A 90 -12.86 -6.95 15.91
N ASP A 91 -13.61 -7.73 16.70
CA ASP A 91 -13.98 -9.10 16.32
C ASP A 91 -14.96 -9.07 15.14
N GLU A 92 -15.94 -8.17 15.15
CA GLU A 92 -16.85 -7.95 14.01
C GLU A 92 -16.10 -7.53 12.74
N LEU A 93 -15.16 -6.58 12.86
CA LEU A 93 -14.33 -6.16 11.72
C LEU A 93 -13.44 -7.30 11.21
N MET A 94 -12.95 -8.16 12.08
CA MET A 94 -12.13 -9.30 11.70
C MET A 94 -12.93 -10.35 10.92
N GLU A 95 -14.17 -10.63 11.33
CA GLU A 95 -15.08 -11.51 10.59
C GLU A 95 -15.40 -10.95 9.19
N GLN A 96 -15.69 -9.65 9.11
CA GLN A 96 -15.95 -8.97 7.83
C GLN A 96 -14.70 -9.00 6.94
N LEU A 97 -13.51 -8.75 7.50
CA LEU A 97 -12.25 -8.81 6.76
C LEU A 97 -12.00 -10.20 6.19
N TYR A 98 -12.23 -11.24 6.99
CA TYR A 98 -12.10 -12.63 6.53
C TYR A 98 -13.01 -12.91 5.33
N ALA A 99 -14.27 -12.49 5.40
CA ALA A 99 -15.21 -12.64 4.29
C ALA A 99 -14.76 -11.89 3.03
N GLU A 100 -14.25 -10.65 3.17
CA GLU A 100 -13.72 -9.89 2.03
C GLU A 100 -12.45 -10.51 1.44
N VAL A 101 -11.56 -11.08 2.27
CA VAL A 101 -10.38 -11.82 1.77
C VAL A 101 -10.81 -13.05 0.96
N GLN A 102 -11.79 -13.83 1.44
CA GLN A 102 -12.30 -14.99 0.70
C GLN A 102 -12.90 -14.59 -0.65
N LYS A 103 -13.63 -13.48 -0.72
CA LYS A 103 -14.15 -12.95 -1.99
C LYS A 103 -13.00 -12.52 -2.91
N ALA A 104 -12.07 -11.73 -2.41
CA ALA A 104 -10.97 -11.18 -3.21
C ALA A 104 -10.02 -12.26 -3.76
N LEU A 105 -9.90 -13.41 -3.09
CA LEU A 105 -9.11 -14.55 -3.60
C LEU A 105 -9.78 -15.27 -4.78
N ASN A 106 -11.11 -15.13 -4.93
CA ASN A 106 -11.88 -15.75 -6.01
C ASN A 106 -12.28 -14.76 -7.11
N ASP A 107 -12.07 -13.46 -6.90
CA ASP A 107 -12.39 -12.39 -7.85
C ASP A 107 -11.18 -12.06 -8.75
N ASP A 108 -11.46 -11.50 -9.95
CA ASP A 108 -10.46 -10.73 -10.68
C ASP A 108 -10.29 -9.35 -10.02
N VAL A 109 -9.36 -9.27 -9.08
CA VAL A 109 -9.07 -8.03 -8.35
C VAL A 109 -8.11 -7.09 -9.08
N TRP A 110 -7.56 -7.51 -10.22
CA TRP A 110 -6.49 -6.78 -10.91
C TRP A 110 -6.93 -5.39 -11.37
N SER A 111 -8.04 -5.35 -12.09
CA SER A 111 -8.62 -4.10 -12.59
C SER A 111 -9.04 -3.18 -11.47
N TYR A 112 -9.63 -3.75 -10.41
CA TYR A 112 -10.01 -3.00 -9.21
C TYR A 112 -8.81 -2.38 -8.52
N TYR A 113 -7.76 -3.16 -8.26
CA TYR A 113 -6.52 -2.70 -7.63
C TYR A 113 -5.93 -1.50 -8.37
N LYS A 114 -5.77 -1.61 -9.70
CA LYS A 114 -5.24 -0.53 -10.53
C LYS A 114 -6.12 0.71 -10.55
N ALA A 115 -7.44 0.54 -10.51
CA ALA A 115 -8.38 1.65 -10.49
C ALA A 115 -8.34 2.46 -9.18
N HIS A 116 -7.96 1.83 -8.06
CA HIS A 116 -7.94 2.43 -6.72
C HIS A 116 -6.54 2.78 -6.21
N LEU A 117 -5.56 2.89 -7.13
CA LEU A 117 -4.20 3.29 -6.74
C LEU A 117 -4.14 4.72 -6.23
N TYR A 118 -3.43 4.89 -5.11
CA TYR A 118 -3.07 6.19 -4.57
C TYR A 118 -2.23 6.98 -5.57
N ARG A 119 -2.59 8.25 -5.80
CA ARG A 119 -1.93 9.13 -6.77
C ARG A 119 -1.86 8.54 -8.18
N ARG A 120 -2.92 7.83 -8.56
CA ARG A 120 -3.02 7.22 -9.89
C ARG A 120 -2.97 8.26 -11.01
N GLU A 121 -3.65 9.38 -10.82
CA GLU A 121 -3.74 10.46 -11.81
C GLU A 121 -2.75 11.57 -11.50
N GLY A 122 -2.24 12.22 -12.56
CA GLY A 122 -1.30 13.33 -12.43
C GLY A 122 0.16 12.91 -12.27
N PHE A 123 1.04 13.91 -12.21
CA PHE A 123 2.48 13.73 -11.98
C PHE A 123 2.80 14.05 -10.53
N TRP A 124 3.47 13.12 -9.87
CA TRP A 124 3.81 13.19 -8.46
C TRP A 124 5.31 12.99 -8.24
N PRO A 125 5.88 13.53 -7.17
CA PRO A 125 7.28 13.34 -6.88
C PRO A 125 7.56 11.94 -6.32
N PHE A 126 8.56 11.29 -6.92
CA PHE A 126 9.12 10.02 -6.48
C PHE A 126 10.61 10.15 -6.22
N VAL A 127 11.13 9.30 -5.35
CA VAL A 127 12.57 9.21 -5.03
C VAL A 127 13.05 7.80 -5.28
N GLU A 128 14.06 7.65 -6.14
CA GLU A 128 14.79 6.39 -6.32
C GLU A 128 15.60 6.06 -5.07
N ARG A 129 15.59 4.79 -4.69
CA ARG A 129 16.47 4.26 -3.67
C ARG A 129 17.46 3.31 -4.34
N GLU A 130 18.73 3.57 -4.20
CA GLU A 130 19.73 2.57 -4.56
C GLU A 130 19.62 1.40 -3.59
N VAL A 131 19.37 0.21 -4.12
CA VAL A 131 19.49 -1.03 -3.35
C VAL A 131 20.98 -1.37 -3.35
N SER A 132 21.69 -1.05 -2.26
CA SER A 132 23.07 -1.48 -2.09
C SER A 132 23.14 -3.00 -2.14
N THR A 133 23.81 -3.54 -3.16
CA THR A 133 24.12 -4.97 -3.29
C THR A 133 25.38 -5.37 -2.52
N ALA A 134 26.01 -4.45 -1.81
CA ALA A 134 27.21 -4.74 -1.03
C ALA A 134 26.83 -5.30 0.36
N PRO A 135 27.49 -6.39 0.82
CA PRO A 135 27.36 -6.83 2.21
C PRO A 135 28.00 -5.77 3.11
N THR A 136 27.22 -5.04 3.86
CA THR A 136 27.67 -4.01 4.79
C THR A 136 28.40 -4.65 5.97
N MET A 137 29.74 -4.68 5.89
CA MET A 137 30.58 -4.66 7.08
C MET A 137 30.89 -3.19 7.37
N ASN A 138 30.10 -2.56 8.21
CA ASN A 138 30.36 -1.42 9.11
C ASN A 138 29.13 -0.50 9.24
N ALA A 139 28.60 -0.46 10.46
CA ALA A 139 27.38 0.26 10.82
C ALA A 139 27.55 1.80 10.95
N ASN A 140 28.62 2.41 10.44
CA ASN A 140 28.95 3.83 10.65
C ASN A 140 29.08 4.68 9.38
N SER A 141 28.72 4.18 8.22
CA SER A 141 28.70 4.99 6.98
C SER A 141 27.24 5.26 6.62
N GLN A 142 26.70 6.42 7.08
CA GLN A 142 25.57 7.07 6.39
C GLN A 142 26.12 7.57 5.06
N GLU A 143 26.29 6.70 4.07
CA GLU A 143 26.48 7.13 2.70
C GLU A 143 25.23 7.88 2.26
N LEU A 144 25.43 9.16 1.94
CA LEU A 144 24.47 10.02 1.25
C LEU A 144 24.21 9.42 -0.13
N ILE A 145 23.27 8.46 -0.20
CA ILE A 145 22.74 7.99 -1.47
C ILE A 145 22.07 9.18 -2.11
N ALA A 146 22.53 9.57 -3.28
CA ALA A 146 21.92 10.63 -4.08
C ALA A 146 20.47 10.21 -4.40
N ASN A 147 19.53 10.65 -3.56
CA ASN A 147 18.11 10.47 -3.77
C ASN A 147 17.70 11.34 -4.95
N SER A 148 17.75 10.81 -6.18
CA SER A 148 17.27 11.54 -7.34
C SER A 148 15.74 11.59 -7.30
N GLN A 149 15.21 12.77 -6.94
CA GLN A 149 13.77 13.03 -7.02
C GLN A 149 13.39 13.35 -8.45
N PHE A 150 12.30 12.77 -8.94
CA PHE A 150 11.74 13.05 -10.25
C PHE A 150 10.21 13.05 -10.21
N LEU A 151 9.59 13.73 -11.18
CA LEU A 151 8.14 13.76 -11.35
C LEU A 151 7.72 12.67 -12.33
N ALA A 152 6.76 11.83 -11.93
CA ALA A 152 6.20 10.79 -12.77
C ALA A 152 4.73 10.53 -12.44
N ARG A 153 4.05 9.90 -13.38
CA ARG A 153 2.71 9.33 -13.15
C ARG A 153 2.78 7.80 -13.16
N ILE A 154 1.87 7.17 -12.45
CA ILE A 154 1.72 5.71 -12.51
C ILE A 154 1.13 5.38 -13.88
N LYS A 155 1.88 4.60 -14.69
CA LYS A 155 1.43 4.11 -15.98
C LYS A 155 0.69 2.78 -15.81
N ASP A 156 1.31 1.85 -15.10
CA ASP A 156 0.74 0.51 -14.86
C ASP A 156 1.39 -0.18 -13.65
N ILE A 157 0.81 -1.30 -13.27
CA ILE A 157 1.42 -2.31 -12.38
C ILE A 157 1.53 -3.59 -13.21
N LEU A 158 2.70 -4.24 -13.21
CA LEU A 158 2.91 -5.48 -13.94
C LEU A 158 2.35 -6.69 -13.17
N PRO A 159 1.99 -7.78 -13.85
CA PRO A 159 1.52 -9.02 -13.20
C PRO A 159 2.49 -9.58 -12.16
N THR A 160 3.77 -9.32 -12.31
CA THR A 160 4.86 -9.68 -11.39
C THR A 160 4.96 -8.75 -10.18
N GLY A 161 4.19 -7.64 -10.17
CA GLY A 161 4.04 -6.73 -9.03
C GLY A 161 4.82 -5.42 -9.12
N GLU A 162 5.66 -5.22 -10.15
CA GLU A 162 6.42 -3.98 -10.33
C GLU A 162 5.52 -2.81 -10.71
N ILE A 163 5.90 -1.63 -10.26
CA ILE A 163 5.27 -0.39 -10.69
C ILE A 163 5.97 0.17 -11.92
N VAL A 164 5.19 0.54 -12.92
CA VAL A 164 5.65 1.24 -14.13
C VAL A 164 5.31 2.71 -14.00
N LEU A 165 6.33 3.55 -13.93
CA LEU A 165 6.21 5.00 -13.89
C LEU A 165 6.56 5.60 -15.25
N LEU A 166 5.83 6.66 -15.64
CA LEU A 166 6.14 7.45 -16.84
C LEU A 166 6.54 8.85 -16.37
N ASP A 167 7.80 9.24 -16.62
CA ASP A 167 8.28 10.58 -16.28
C ASP A 167 7.79 11.67 -17.25
N GLN A 168 8.06 12.94 -16.92
CA GLN A 168 7.62 14.08 -17.77
C GLN A 168 8.29 14.13 -19.15
N GLN A 169 9.39 13.42 -19.33
CA GLN A 169 10.10 13.29 -20.61
C GLN A 169 9.55 12.13 -21.46
N GLY A 170 8.54 11.40 -20.95
CA GLY A 170 7.95 10.24 -21.64
C GLY A 170 8.77 8.96 -21.48
N LYS A 171 9.77 8.93 -20.61
CA LYS A 171 10.56 7.73 -20.33
C LYS A 171 9.83 6.84 -19.33
N GLU A 172 9.72 5.57 -19.66
CA GLU A 172 9.22 4.54 -18.76
C GLU A 172 10.31 4.04 -17.81
N ARG A 173 9.94 3.89 -16.55
CA ARG A 173 10.79 3.39 -15.47
C ARG A 173 10.05 2.31 -14.71
N ILE A 174 10.69 1.16 -14.51
CA ILE A 174 10.10 -0.01 -13.84
C ILE A 174 10.84 -0.23 -12.52
N TYR A 175 10.08 -0.38 -11.44
CA TYR A 175 10.65 -0.53 -10.10
C TYR A 175 10.03 -1.70 -9.35
N HIS A 176 10.88 -2.46 -8.67
CA HIS A 176 10.47 -3.40 -7.64
C HIS A 176 10.18 -2.69 -6.33
N PHE A 177 9.51 -3.40 -5.42
CA PHE A 177 9.30 -2.93 -4.06
C PHE A 177 10.62 -2.52 -3.39
N LYS A 178 10.60 -1.41 -2.65
CA LYS A 178 11.72 -0.73 -1.99
C LYS A 178 12.67 0.05 -2.90
N GLN A 179 12.65 -0.10 -4.22
CA GLN A 179 13.49 0.69 -5.13
C GLN A 179 12.99 2.11 -5.33
N ILE A 180 11.72 2.36 -5.04
CA ILE A 180 11.09 3.67 -5.22
C ILE A 180 10.30 4.07 -3.97
N ARG A 181 10.22 5.36 -3.68
CA ARG A 181 9.42 5.93 -2.61
C ARG A 181 8.60 7.10 -3.11
N TYR A 182 7.33 7.18 -2.69
CA TYR A 182 6.51 8.37 -2.81
C TYR A 182 7.04 9.46 -1.89
N VAL A 183 7.06 10.71 -2.34
CA VAL A 183 7.26 11.89 -1.48
C VAL A 183 5.87 12.31 -0.99
N LEU A 184 5.60 12.17 0.31
CA LEU A 184 4.33 12.53 0.95
C LEU A 184 4.33 13.99 1.33
#